data_6573daffe56266a83f631ee320de006f
#
_entry.id   6573daffe56266a83f631ee320de006f
#
_cell.length_a   1.000
_cell.length_b   1.000
_cell.length_c   1.000
_cell.angle_alpha   90.00
_cell.angle_beta   90.00
_cell.angle_gamma   90.00
#
_symmetry.space_group_name_H-M   'P 1'
#
loop_
_entity.id
_entity.type
_entity.pdbx_description
1 polymer ?
#
loop_
_entity_poly.entity_id
_entity_poly.type
_entity_poly.pdbx_seq_one_letter_code
_entity_poly.pdbx_strand_id
1 'polypeptide(L)'
;MAATRFGLGVALSTPVDEAGGIDPVRLVDHARWCLAASCDVLTLFGTTGEGASFGLPERRRGFAALAAAGIPASRLVCGIAAASIEDAAAQSAQAIEAGCRGLLVAPPFYFHGAPEAGVEAWLGVLLGSLPAPTDVLLYHIPSMTGVGLSPALIGRLRAAFPGLVAGVKDSSCDWNNTAALLAAHRDLMVLVGDERDLARAVREGGSGTICGLANLIPDRLGKVAREGLDDAAISPLVEAIRRHPVIPAVKAALAHLKRDAGWARMRAPLVALPAADARTLGAALDAILHPIPA
;
A
#
# COMPACT_ATOMS: atom_id res chain seq x y z
N MET A 1 -4.00 24.54 -8.76
CA MET A 1 -3.25 23.66 -9.69
C MET A 1 -3.79 22.26 -9.52
N ALA A 2 -3.89 21.45 -10.58
CA ALA A 2 -4.29 20.04 -10.42
C ALA A 2 -3.23 19.30 -9.60
N ALA A 3 -3.67 18.34 -8.76
CA ALA A 3 -2.76 17.51 -7.98
C ALA A 3 -1.79 16.76 -8.90
N THR A 4 -0.55 16.58 -8.45
CA THR A 4 0.46 15.81 -9.18
C THR A 4 -0.01 14.37 -9.34
N ARG A 5 0.13 13.81 -10.54
CA ARG A 5 -0.24 12.42 -10.80
C ARG A 5 0.73 11.48 -10.08
N PHE A 6 0.20 10.55 -9.28
CA PHE A 6 0.98 9.52 -8.58
C PHE A 6 1.22 8.28 -9.46
N GLY A 7 0.19 7.87 -10.21
CA GLY A 7 0.22 6.70 -11.07
C GLY A 7 -0.10 5.38 -10.32
N LEU A 8 0.58 4.31 -10.73
CA LEU A 8 0.42 2.98 -10.13
C LEU A 8 1.48 2.74 -9.06
N GLY A 9 1.08 2.71 -7.80
CA GLY A 9 1.88 2.21 -6.68
C GLY A 9 1.52 0.77 -6.34
N VAL A 10 2.51 -0.11 -6.24
CA VAL A 10 2.30 -1.43 -5.67
C VAL A 10 2.46 -1.37 -4.15
N ALA A 11 1.47 -1.90 -3.39
CA ALA A 11 1.66 -2.24 -1.98
C ALA A 11 2.50 -3.52 -1.92
N LEU A 12 3.83 -3.38 -2.03
CA LEU A 12 4.76 -4.47 -2.29
C LEU A 12 4.69 -5.52 -1.19
N SER A 13 4.40 -6.77 -1.58
CA SER A 13 4.46 -7.93 -0.67
C SER A 13 5.90 -8.15 -0.23
N THR A 14 6.11 -8.38 1.07
CA THR A 14 7.43 -8.66 1.64
C THR A 14 7.63 -10.17 1.71
N PRO A 15 8.54 -10.76 0.93
CA PRO A 15 8.84 -12.19 1.01
C PRO A 15 9.59 -12.50 2.31
N VAL A 16 9.26 -13.64 2.91
CA VAL A 16 9.80 -14.09 4.20
C VAL A 16 10.63 -15.35 3.99
N ASP A 17 11.84 -15.37 4.54
CA ASP A 17 12.72 -16.53 4.54
C ASP A 17 12.30 -17.59 5.60
N GLU A 18 13.04 -18.69 5.70
CA GLU A 18 12.73 -19.78 6.64
C GLU A 18 12.93 -19.39 8.10
N ALA A 19 13.77 -18.39 8.36
CA ALA A 19 14.02 -17.86 9.70
C ALA A 19 13.00 -16.77 10.12
N GLY A 20 12.07 -16.41 9.22
CA GLY A 20 11.07 -15.35 9.47
C GLY A 20 11.59 -13.94 9.18
N GLY A 21 12.78 -13.79 8.64
CA GLY A 21 13.33 -12.52 8.17
C GLY A 21 12.89 -12.20 6.73
N ILE A 22 13.29 -11.02 6.25
CA ILE A 22 13.06 -10.65 4.84
C ILE A 22 13.95 -11.52 3.95
N ASP A 23 13.38 -12.10 2.90
CA ASP A 23 14.13 -12.74 1.81
C ASP A 23 14.58 -11.66 0.80
N PRO A 24 15.87 -11.28 0.80
CA PRO A 24 16.33 -10.17 -0.02
C PRO A 24 16.33 -10.49 -1.51
N VAL A 25 16.52 -11.75 -1.89
CA VAL A 25 16.59 -12.16 -3.30
C VAL A 25 15.19 -12.04 -3.91
N ARG A 26 14.18 -12.66 -3.29
CA ARG A 26 12.80 -12.56 -3.77
C ARG A 26 12.29 -11.13 -3.73
N LEU A 27 12.67 -10.34 -2.73
CA LEU A 27 12.26 -8.94 -2.62
C LEU A 27 12.77 -8.13 -3.82
N VAL A 28 14.04 -8.25 -4.15
CA VAL A 28 14.67 -7.53 -5.26
C VAL A 28 14.07 -7.95 -6.60
N ASP A 29 13.93 -9.26 -6.83
CA ASP A 29 13.40 -9.79 -8.09
C ASP A 29 11.95 -9.33 -8.31
N HIS A 30 11.14 -9.34 -7.24
CA HIS A 30 9.76 -8.88 -7.33
C HIS A 30 9.65 -7.36 -7.53
N ALA A 31 10.49 -6.60 -6.85
CA ALA A 31 10.55 -5.16 -7.01
C ALA A 31 10.93 -4.76 -8.45
N ARG A 32 11.94 -5.41 -9.03
CA ARG A 32 12.34 -5.22 -10.43
C ARG A 32 11.22 -5.56 -11.38
N TRP A 33 10.56 -6.71 -11.16
CA TRP A 33 9.44 -7.13 -11.99
C TRP A 33 8.28 -6.12 -11.93
N CYS A 34 7.88 -5.65 -10.75
CA CYS A 34 6.83 -4.64 -10.61
C CYS A 34 7.17 -3.34 -11.37
N LEU A 35 8.42 -2.86 -11.24
CA LEU A 35 8.86 -1.65 -11.94
C LEU A 35 8.90 -1.83 -13.46
N ALA A 36 9.36 -2.99 -13.96
CA ALA A 36 9.37 -3.31 -15.38
C ALA A 36 7.95 -3.47 -15.95
N ALA A 37 7.01 -3.92 -15.12
CA ALA A 37 5.63 -4.19 -15.47
C ALA A 37 4.68 -3.05 -15.06
N SER A 38 5.06 -1.81 -15.32
CA SER A 38 4.22 -0.60 -15.22
C SER A 38 4.01 0.02 -13.84
N CYS A 39 4.56 -0.49 -12.74
CA CYS A 39 4.50 0.22 -11.46
C CYS A 39 5.38 1.48 -11.47
N ASP A 40 4.81 2.60 -11.08
CA ASP A 40 5.52 3.86 -10.93
C ASP A 40 6.24 3.95 -9.57
N VAL A 41 5.68 3.32 -8.54
CA VAL A 41 6.12 3.40 -7.14
C VAL A 41 6.03 2.03 -6.47
N LEU A 42 7.02 1.72 -5.64
CA LEU A 42 7.03 0.56 -4.73
C LEU A 42 6.74 1.06 -3.31
N THR A 43 5.62 0.62 -2.72
CA THR A 43 5.32 0.95 -1.31
C THR A 43 5.72 -0.22 -0.43
N LEU A 44 6.86 -0.07 0.26
CA LEU A 44 7.37 -1.05 1.21
C LEU A 44 6.66 -0.93 2.55
N PHE A 45 6.55 -2.04 3.26
CA PHE A 45 6.06 -2.06 4.65
C PHE A 45 4.67 -1.43 4.84
N GLY A 46 3.85 -1.40 3.78
CA GLY A 46 2.42 -1.16 3.91
C GLY A 46 1.70 -2.40 4.48
N THR A 47 0.37 -2.37 4.52
CA THR A 47 -0.45 -3.49 5.04
C THR A 47 -0.17 -4.80 4.29
N THR A 48 -0.23 -4.78 2.95
CA THR A 48 0.06 -5.97 2.12
C THR A 48 1.51 -6.46 2.29
N GLY A 49 2.43 -5.56 2.60
CA GLY A 49 3.83 -5.86 2.90
C GLY A 49 4.10 -6.27 4.35
N GLU A 50 3.06 -6.58 5.13
CA GLU A 50 3.19 -7.00 6.55
C GLU A 50 3.98 -5.99 7.42
N GLY A 51 3.92 -4.70 7.09
CA GLY A 51 4.80 -3.68 7.66
C GLY A 51 4.77 -3.56 9.19
N ALA A 52 3.61 -3.82 9.81
CA ALA A 52 3.47 -3.84 11.27
C ALA A 52 4.21 -5.01 11.94
N SER A 53 4.60 -6.05 11.18
CA SER A 53 5.34 -7.21 11.68
C SER A 53 6.87 -7.07 11.57
N PHE A 54 7.38 -6.01 10.91
CA PHE A 54 8.81 -5.80 10.69
C PHE A 54 9.34 -4.63 11.52
N GLY A 55 10.24 -4.92 12.46
CA GLY A 55 10.97 -3.90 13.21
C GLY A 55 12.07 -3.23 12.39
N LEU A 56 12.68 -2.18 12.95
CA LEU A 56 13.71 -1.36 12.28
C LEU A 56 14.89 -2.17 11.68
N PRO A 57 15.44 -3.21 12.34
CA PRO A 57 16.55 -3.98 11.76
C PRO A 57 16.17 -4.65 10.44
N GLU A 58 14.98 -5.30 10.37
CA GLU A 58 14.52 -5.96 9.15
C GLU A 58 14.13 -4.95 8.07
N ARG A 59 13.51 -3.83 8.43
CA ARG A 59 13.24 -2.74 7.48
C ARG A 59 14.54 -2.23 6.85
N ARG A 60 15.60 -2.02 7.65
CA ARG A 60 16.94 -1.64 7.17
C ARG A 60 17.51 -2.68 6.20
N ARG A 61 17.35 -3.97 6.50
CA ARG A 61 17.77 -5.06 5.62
C ARG A 61 17.06 -4.99 4.25
N GLY A 62 15.75 -4.73 4.25
CA GLY A 62 14.97 -4.55 3.02
C GLY A 62 15.45 -3.36 2.18
N PHE A 63 15.64 -2.19 2.79
CA PHE A 63 16.17 -1.01 2.10
C PHE A 63 17.57 -1.25 1.54
N ALA A 64 18.46 -1.85 2.34
CA ALA A 64 19.82 -2.16 1.91
C ALA A 64 19.85 -3.11 0.70
N ALA A 65 18.98 -4.13 0.68
CA ALA A 65 18.87 -5.07 -0.44
C ALA A 65 18.44 -4.37 -1.74
N LEU A 66 17.44 -3.50 -1.66
CA LEU A 66 16.95 -2.73 -2.81
C LEU A 66 17.99 -1.73 -3.32
N ALA A 67 18.68 -1.03 -2.42
CA ALA A 67 19.75 -0.10 -2.75
C ALA A 67 20.93 -0.81 -3.42
N ALA A 68 21.39 -1.94 -2.88
CA ALA A 68 22.46 -2.77 -3.46
C ALA A 68 22.09 -3.30 -4.85
N ALA A 69 20.80 -3.51 -5.11
CA ALA A 69 20.28 -3.93 -6.42
C ALA A 69 20.11 -2.78 -7.42
N GLY A 70 20.44 -1.53 -7.04
CA GLY A 70 20.30 -0.34 -7.88
C GLY A 70 18.87 0.14 -8.07
N ILE A 71 17.93 -0.25 -7.20
CA ILE A 71 16.56 0.28 -7.26
C ILE A 71 16.55 1.71 -6.70
N PRO A 72 16.10 2.70 -7.50
CA PRO A 72 16.16 4.10 -7.07
C PRO A 72 15.26 4.37 -5.86
N ALA A 73 15.81 4.96 -4.80
CA ALA A 73 15.05 5.31 -3.61
C ALA A 73 13.90 6.30 -3.90
N SER A 74 14.03 7.13 -4.94
CA SER A 74 12.97 8.00 -5.45
C SER A 74 11.74 7.27 -6.00
N ARG A 75 11.82 5.95 -6.18
CA ARG A 75 10.69 5.07 -6.53
C ARG A 75 10.06 4.40 -5.31
N LEU A 76 10.58 4.65 -4.10
CA LEU A 76 10.14 4.03 -2.87
C LEU A 76 9.24 4.96 -2.04
N VAL A 77 8.13 4.41 -1.57
CA VAL A 77 7.31 4.96 -0.49
C VAL A 77 7.36 3.97 0.67
N CYS A 78 7.48 4.46 1.91
CA CYS A 78 7.53 3.60 3.08
C CYS A 78 6.23 3.68 3.89
N GLY A 79 5.62 2.53 4.17
CA GLY A 79 4.52 2.42 5.13
C GLY A 79 5.02 2.60 6.57
N ILE A 80 4.39 3.52 7.28
CA ILE A 80 4.62 3.79 8.70
C ILE A 80 3.40 3.28 9.47
N ALA A 81 3.62 2.30 10.32
CA ALA A 81 2.56 1.68 11.12
C ALA A 81 3.09 1.36 12.52
N ALA A 82 2.80 2.23 13.46
CA ALA A 82 3.18 2.12 14.87
C ALA A 82 2.09 2.70 15.76
N ALA A 83 2.00 2.20 16.99
CA ALA A 83 1.07 2.72 18.00
C ALA A 83 1.68 3.90 18.77
N SER A 84 2.99 3.86 19.07
CA SER A 84 3.70 4.97 19.71
C SER A 84 4.20 6.00 18.68
N ILE A 85 4.28 7.25 19.10
CA ILE A 85 4.82 8.35 18.27
C ILE A 85 6.31 8.12 18.00
N GLU A 86 7.05 7.67 19.00
CA GLU A 86 8.49 7.44 18.94
C GLU A 86 8.83 6.35 17.91
N ASP A 87 8.08 5.24 17.88
CA ASP A 87 8.27 4.19 16.88
C ASP A 87 7.89 4.67 15.47
N ALA A 88 6.81 5.45 15.34
CA ALA A 88 6.42 6.04 14.07
C ALA A 88 7.50 7.02 13.56
N ALA A 89 8.04 7.86 14.44
CA ALA A 89 9.13 8.78 14.12
C ALA A 89 10.41 8.03 13.73
N ALA A 90 10.77 6.95 14.46
CA ALA A 90 11.93 6.13 14.14
C ALA A 90 11.81 5.41 12.79
N GLN A 91 10.61 4.86 12.48
CA GLN A 91 10.32 4.28 11.15
C GLN A 91 10.41 5.34 10.04
N SER A 92 9.89 6.55 10.31
CA SER A 92 9.93 7.66 9.36
C SER A 92 11.35 8.14 9.09
N ALA A 93 12.14 8.34 10.15
CA ALA A 93 13.54 8.73 10.05
C ALA A 93 14.36 7.73 9.23
N GLN A 94 14.18 6.43 9.47
CA GLN A 94 14.86 5.38 8.71
C GLN A 94 14.48 5.41 7.21
N ALA A 95 13.21 5.64 6.88
CA ALA A 95 12.75 5.74 5.50
C ALA A 95 13.32 6.98 4.78
N ILE A 96 13.39 8.11 5.49
CA ILE A 96 13.98 9.36 4.99
C ILE A 96 15.49 9.17 4.76
N GLU A 97 16.19 8.58 5.72
CA GLU A 97 17.62 8.23 5.60
C GLU A 97 17.89 7.31 4.40
N ALA A 98 16.99 6.35 4.14
CA ALA A 98 17.07 5.49 2.95
C ALA A 98 16.73 6.22 1.63
N GLY A 99 16.34 7.49 1.67
CA GLY A 99 16.04 8.33 0.51
C GLY A 99 14.66 8.06 -0.12
N CYS A 100 13.72 7.47 0.62
CA CYS A 100 12.36 7.25 0.12
C CYS A 100 11.73 8.58 -0.31
N ARG A 101 10.99 8.57 -1.43
CA ARG A 101 10.30 9.77 -1.93
C ARG A 101 9.17 10.24 -1.02
N GLY A 102 8.63 9.35 -0.18
CA GLY A 102 7.53 9.70 0.70
C GLY A 102 7.19 8.61 1.72
N LEU A 103 6.29 8.96 2.61
CA LEU A 103 5.80 8.11 3.70
C LEU A 103 4.30 7.87 3.54
N LEU A 104 3.84 6.65 3.76
CA LEU A 104 2.42 6.29 3.86
C LEU A 104 2.11 6.06 5.35
N VAL A 105 1.55 7.07 6.01
CA VAL A 105 1.41 7.11 7.47
C VAL A 105 0.01 6.67 7.89
N ALA A 106 -0.08 5.50 8.56
CA ALA A 106 -1.30 5.05 9.22
C ALA A 106 -1.50 5.76 10.57
N PRO A 107 -2.76 6.03 10.99
CA PRO A 107 -3.03 6.50 12.34
C PRO A 107 -2.68 5.41 13.37
N PRO A 108 -2.55 5.76 14.67
CA PRO A 108 -2.35 4.79 15.73
C PRO A 108 -3.53 3.81 15.76
N PHE A 109 -3.26 2.52 15.98
CA PHE A 109 -4.23 1.45 15.75
C PHE A 109 -4.56 0.61 16.99
N TYR A 110 -3.83 0.75 18.09
CA TYR A 110 -4.04 -0.08 19.28
C TYR A 110 -5.31 0.31 20.05
N PHE A 111 -5.57 1.62 20.16
CA PHE A 111 -6.77 2.13 20.82
C PHE A 111 -7.87 2.35 19.78
N HIS A 112 -8.71 1.35 19.59
CA HIS A 112 -9.84 1.42 18.67
C HIS A 112 -10.84 2.50 19.11
N GLY A 113 -11.40 3.23 18.15
CA GLY A 113 -12.36 4.29 18.43
C GLY A 113 -11.77 5.53 19.12
N ALA A 114 -10.45 5.75 19.02
CA ALA A 114 -9.83 6.96 19.52
C ALA A 114 -10.55 8.20 18.95
N PRO A 115 -10.85 9.21 19.79
CA PRO A 115 -11.48 10.45 19.32
C PRO A 115 -10.64 11.16 18.26
N GLU A 116 -11.29 11.78 17.29
CA GLU A 116 -10.61 12.47 16.17
C GLU A 116 -9.59 13.51 16.68
N ALA A 117 -9.89 14.24 17.76
CA ALA A 117 -8.95 15.18 18.36
C ALA A 117 -7.67 14.51 18.87
N GLY A 118 -7.75 13.28 19.40
CA GLY A 118 -6.59 12.50 19.84
C GLY A 118 -5.76 12.03 18.65
N VAL A 119 -6.42 11.58 17.57
CA VAL A 119 -5.77 11.19 16.30
C VAL A 119 -5.07 12.39 15.66
N GLU A 120 -5.72 13.55 15.65
CA GLU A 120 -5.15 14.83 15.17
C GLU A 120 -3.90 15.21 15.95
N ALA A 121 -3.97 15.15 17.29
CA ALA A 121 -2.83 15.44 18.15
C ALA A 121 -1.66 14.49 17.90
N TRP A 122 -1.93 13.18 17.79
CA TRP A 122 -0.90 12.18 17.52
C TRP A 122 -0.21 12.41 16.17
N LEU A 123 -1.01 12.61 15.11
CA LEU A 123 -0.47 12.91 13.78
C LEU A 123 0.26 14.26 13.76
N GLY A 124 -0.26 15.26 14.48
CA GLY A 124 0.36 16.58 14.58
C GLY A 124 1.76 16.52 15.19
N VAL A 125 1.94 15.75 16.28
CA VAL A 125 3.27 15.57 16.90
C VAL A 125 4.21 14.82 15.95
N LEU A 126 3.75 13.75 15.30
CA LEU A 126 4.57 13.02 14.33
C LEU A 126 4.99 13.91 13.16
N LEU A 127 4.03 14.59 12.52
CA LEU A 127 4.30 15.46 11.37
C LEU A 127 5.24 16.62 11.74
N GLY A 128 5.05 17.20 12.93
CA GLY A 128 5.93 18.25 13.43
C GLY A 128 7.38 17.81 13.70
N SER A 129 7.63 16.51 13.84
CA SER A 129 8.97 15.96 14.02
C SER A 129 9.70 15.63 12.70
N LEU A 130 8.99 15.66 11.56
CA LEU A 130 9.56 15.31 10.26
C LEU A 130 10.26 16.51 9.59
N PRO A 131 11.40 16.29 8.92
CA PRO A 131 12.03 17.32 8.12
C PRO A 131 11.22 17.63 6.88
N ALA A 132 11.12 18.90 6.49
CA ALA A 132 10.56 19.31 5.21
C ALA A 132 11.67 19.50 4.16
N PRO A 133 11.45 19.19 2.86
CA PRO A 133 10.23 18.58 2.34
C PRO A 133 10.23 17.05 2.47
N THR A 134 9.14 16.50 2.98
CA THR A 134 8.89 15.05 3.01
C THR A 134 7.45 14.82 2.56
N ASP A 135 7.22 14.09 1.49
CA ASP A 135 5.86 13.77 1.03
C ASP A 135 5.20 12.77 1.97
N VAL A 136 4.19 13.19 2.73
CA VAL A 136 3.38 12.33 3.58
C VAL A 136 2.02 12.09 2.92
N LEU A 137 1.72 10.82 2.69
CA LEU A 137 0.40 10.31 2.34
C LEU A 137 -0.28 9.82 3.61
N LEU A 138 -1.36 10.47 4.04
CA LEU A 138 -2.15 10.00 5.16
C LEU A 138 -2.89 8.73 4.76
N TYR A 139 -2.88 7.70 5.61
CA TYR A 139 -3.44 6.41 5.27
C TYR A 139 -4.77 6.15 5.99
N HIS A 140 -5.87 6.33 5.28
CA HIS A 140 -7.21 5.99 5.75
C HIS A 140 -7.51 4.51 5.47
N ILE A 141 -7.40 3.68 6.50
CA ILE A 141 -7.67 2.22 6.43
C ILE A 141 -8.38 1.74 7.72
N PRO A 142 -9.63 2.17 7.96
CA PRO A 142 -10.34 1.92 9.21
C PRO A 142 -10.57 0.44 9.50
N SER A 143 -10.66 -0.41 8.48
CA SER A 143 -10.80 -1.87 8.64
C SER A 143 -9.59 -2.53 9.33
N MET A 144 -8.42 -1.92 9.28
CA MET A 144 -7.19 -2.42 9.91
C MET A 144 -6.84 -1.66 11.17
N THR A 145 -7.04 -0.35 11.19
CA THR A 145 -6.62 0.50 12.29
C THR A 145 -7.70 0.70 13.36
N GLY A 146 -8.97 0.42 13.03
CA GLY A 146 -10.11 0.79 13.89
C GLY A 146 -10.28 2.30 14.07
N VAL A 147 -9.55 3.12 13.29
CA VAL A 147 -9.52 4.58 13.34
C VAL A 147 -9.72 5.14 11.95
N GLY A 148 -10.64 6.08 11.79
CA GLY A 148 -10.89 6.80 10.55
C GLY A 148 -10.13 8.13 10.48
N LEU A 149 -9.91 8.61 9.25
CA LEU A 149 -9.45 9.97 8.98
C LEU A 149 -10.54 10.66 8.16
N SER A 150 -11.28 11.58 8.78
CA SER A 150 -12.32 12.33 8.08
C SER A 150 -11.71 13.32 7.06
N PRO A 151 -12.43 13.68 5.98
CA PRO A 151 -11.99 14.75 5.08
C PRO A 151 -11.68 16.06 5.82
N ALA A 152 -12.43 16.38 6.86
CA ALA A 152 -12.21 17.57 7.68
C ALA A 152 -10.88 17.51 8.45
N LEU A 153 -10.56 16.36 9.07
CA LEU A 153 -9.29 16.14 9.75
C LEU A 153 -8.11 16.26 8.79
N ILE A 154 -8.21 15.63 7.61
CA ILE A 154 -7.18 15.71 6.56
C ILE A 154 -6.96 17.18 6.15
N GLY A 155 -8.03 17.95 6.00
CA GLY A 155 -7.95 19.39 5.71
C GLY A 155 -7.22 20.19 6.80
N ARG A 156 -7.49 19.94 8.08
CA ARG A 156 -6.80 20.61 9.19
C ARG A 156 -5.31 20.24 9.24
N LEU A 157 -4.98 18.96 9.08
CA LEU A 157 -3.58 18.52 9.03
C LEU A 157 -2.84 19.11 7.82
N ARG A 158 -3.49 19.18 6.64
CA ARG A 158 -2.95 19.85 5.46
C ARG A 158 -2.68 21.32 5.72
N ALA A 159 -3.60 22.04 6.36
CA ALA A 159 -3.45 23.45 6.69
C ALA A 159 -2.33 23.71 7.71
N ALA A 160 -2.20 22.81 8.71
CA ALA A 160 -1.15 22.90 9.71
C ALA A 160 0.25 22.52 9.19
N PHE A 161 0.33 21.61 8.21
CA PHE A 161 1.59 21.08 7.65
C PHE A 161 1.62 21.13 6.11
N PRO A 162 1.54 22.32 5.49
CA PRO A 162 1.37 22.47 4.04
C PRO A 162 2.56 21.97 3.22
N GLY A 163 3.76 21.86 3.81
CA GLY A 163 4.97 21.34 3.16
C GLY A 163 5.16 19.82 3.33
N LEU A 164 4.28 19.14 4.08
CA LEU A 164 4.42 17.73 4.40
C LEU A 164 3.25 16.88 3.90
N VAL A 165 2.00 17.29 4.19
CA VAL A 165 0.82 16.50 3.76
C VAL A 165 0.61 16.67 2.26
N ALA A 166 1.09 15.68 1.50
CA ALA A 166 1.02 15.66 0.04
C ALA A 166 -0.23 14.97 -0.50
N GLY A 167 -0.86 14.10 0.30
CA GLY A 167 -2.03 13.36 -0.14
C GLY A 167 -2.65 12.45 0.91
N VAL A 168 -3.63 11.68 0.46
CA VAL A 168 -4.30 10.65 1.24
C VAL A 168 -4.46 9.38 0.40
N LYS A 169 -4.22 8.23 1.02
CA LYS A 169 -4.63 6.94 0.47
C LYS A 169 -5.89 6.48 1.19
N ASP A 170 -6.97 6.33 0.44
CA ASP A 170 -8.24 5.82 0.93
C ASP A 170 -8.39 4.31 0.65
N SER A 171 -8.40 3.53 1.71
CA SER A 171 -8.67 2.08 1.71
C SER A 171 -9.89 1.74 2.57
N SER A 172 -10.87 2.65 2.65
CA SER A 172 -12.15 2.40 3.31
C SER A 172 -13.00 1.38 2.57
N CYS A 173 -12.79 1.22 1.26
CA CYS A 173 -13.68 0.50 0.35
C CYS A 173 -15.11 1.10 0.33
N ASP A 174 -15.23 2.39 0.62
CA ASP A 174 -16.47 3.17 0.54
C ASP A 174 -16.29 4.30 -0.47
N TRP A 175 -16.97 4.17 -1.61
CA TRP A 175 -16.93 5.20 -2.65
C TRP A 175 -17.37 6.58 -2.17
N ASN A 176 -18.35 6.65 -1.24
CA ASN A 176 -18.81 7.95 -0.74
C ASN A 176 -17.70 8.70 -0.01
N ASN A 177 -16.85 7.98 0.73
CA ASN A 177 -15.67 8.58 1.37
C ASN A 177 -14.65 9.05 0.33
N THR A 178 -14.34 8.21 -0.67
CA THR A 178 -13.45 8.58 -1.78
C THR A 178 -13.95 9.82 -2.52
N ALA A 179 -15.24 9.86 -2.86
CA ALA A 179 -15.86 11.01 -3.54
C ALA A 179 -15.80 12.29 -2.69
N ALA A 180 -16.03 12.18 -1.38
CA ALA A 180 -15.91 13.31 -0.46
C ALA A 180 -14.47 13.85 -0.39
N LEU A 181 -13.46 12.97 -0.38
CA LEU A 181 -12.06 13.36 -0.43
C LEU A 181 -11.70 14.07 -1.74
N LEU A 182 -12.13 13.54 -2.88
CA LEU A 182 -11.92 14.15 -4.20
C LEU A 182 -12.57 15.53 -4.31
N ALA A 183 -13.77 15.69 -3.74
CA ALA A 183 -14.49 16.96 -3.75
C ALA A 183 -13.82 18.01 -2.84
N ALA A 184 -13.38 17.59 -1.64
CA ALA A 184 -12.84 18.48 -0.62
C ALA A 184 -11.37 18.87 -0.86
N HIS A 185 -10.58 18.01 -1.51
CA HIS A 185 -9.11 18.12 -1.56
C HIS A 185 -8.56 17.99 -2.99
N ARG A 186 -8.95 18.89 -3.88
CA ARG A 186 -8.51 18.89 -5.30
C ARG A 186 -7.03 19.19 -5.50
N ASP A 187 -6.37 19.70 -4.50
CA ASP A 187 -4.94 20.05 -4.47
C ASP A 187 -4.07 18.94 -3.84
N LEU A 188 -4.68 17.93 -3.21
CA LEU A 188 -3.99 16.78 -2.66
C LEU A 188 -4.02 15.58 -3.61
N MET A 189 -3.01 14.73 -3.52
CA MET A 189 -3.05 13.42 -4.14
C MET A 189 -4.07 12.54 -3.40
N VAL A 190 -5.19 12.21 -4.06
CA VAL A 190 -6.15 11.22 -3.56
C VAL A 190 -5.88 9.90 -4.26
N LEU A 191 -5.44 8.89 -3.50
CA LEU A 191 -5.10 7.56 -3.97
C LEU A 191 -6.15 6.56 -3.48
N VAL A 192 -6.63 5.72 -4.39
CA VAL A 192 -7.62 4.69 -4.08
C VAL A 192 -6.95 3.37 -3.73
N GLY A 193 -7.39 2.73 -2.67
CA GLY A 193 -6.88 1.42 -2.24
C GLY A 193 -7.69 0.23 -2.78
N ASP A 194 -8.97 0.43 -3.13
CA ASP A 194 -9.80 -0.60 -3.77
C ASP A 194 -9.68 -0.49 -5.29
N GLU A 195 -9.16 -1.52 -5.92
CA GLU A 195 -8.88 -1.54 -7.34
C GLU A 195 -10.14 -1.45 -8.22
N ARG A 196 -11.32 -1.81 -7.66
CA ARG A 196 -12.61 -1.73 -8.37
C ARG A 196 -13.03 -0.30 -8.64
N ASP A 197 -12.61 0.63 -7.76
CA ASP A 197 -12.92 2.05 -7.87
C ASP A 197 -11.85 2.84 -8.64
N LEU A 198 -10.72 2.21 -9.02
CA LEU A 198 -9.57 2.91 -9.59
C LEU A 198 -9.91 3.67 -10.87
N ALA A 199 -10.58 3.02 -11.83
CA ALA A 199 -10.93 3.66 -13.11
C ALA A 199 -11.84 4.87 -12.89
N ARG A 200 -12.85 4.71 -12.03
CA ARG A 200 -13.77 5.79 -11.66
C ARG A 200 -13.05 6.93 -10.97
N ALA A 201 -12.19 6.62 -9.99
CA ALA A 201 -11.43 7.64 -9.26
C ALA A 201 -10.53 8.46 -10.19
N VAL A 202 -9.85 7.80 -11.14
CA VAL A 202 -9.01 8.50 -12.14
C VAL A 202 -9.84 9.46 -13.00
N ARG A 203 -11.03 9.02 -13.46
CA ARG A 203 -11.95 9.88 -14.24
C ARG A 203 -12.46 11.07 -13.43
N GLU A 204 -12.62 10.92 -12.11
CA GLU A 204 -13.08 11.98 -11.21
C GLU A 204 -11.96 12.82 -10.58
N GLY A 205 -10.71 12.67 -11.07
CA GLY A 205 -9.57 13.51 -10.67
C GLY A 205 -8.65 12.90 -9.61
N GLY A 206 -8.83 11.62 -9.27
CA GLY A 206 -7.90 10.87 -8.43
C GLY A 206 -6.52 10.76 -9.03
N SER A 207 -5.49 10.74 -8.19
CA SER A 207 -4.09 10.77 -8.59
C SER A 207 -3.49 9.41 -8.93
N GLY A 208 -4.23 8.33 -8.70
CA GLY A 208 -3.78 6.94 -8.91
C GLY A 208 -4.10 6.03 -7.73
N THR A 209 -3.24 5.04 -7.50
CA THR A 209 -3.46 4.02 -6.47
C THR A 209 -2.18 3.58 -5.79
N ILE A 210 -2.31 3.04 -4.58
CA ILE A 210 -1.37 2.10 -3.97
C ILE A 210 -2.18 0.87 -3.59
N CYS A 211 -1.99 -0.27 -4.27
CA CYS A 211 -2.89 -1.40 -4.16
C CYS A 211 -2.20 -2.76 -4.12
N GLY A 212 -2.95 -3.77 -3.65
CA GLY A 212 -2.46 -5.13 -3.46
C GLY A 212 -2.35 -5.92 -4.76
N LEU A 213 -3.34 -5.81 -5.65
CA LEU A 213 -3.34 -6.53 -6.93
C LEU A 213 -2.20 -6.12 -7.88
N ALA A 214 -1.57 -4.97 -7.66
CA ALA A 214 -0.39 -4.59 -8.43
C ALA A 214 0.81 -5.54 -8.19
N ASN A 215 0.78 -6.39 -7.16
CA ASN A 215 1.70 -7.51 -7.02
C ASN A 215 1.46 -8.64 -8.03
N LEU A 216 0.28 -8.72 -8.65
CA LEU A 216 -0.17 -9.83 -9.49
C LEU A 216 -0.35 -9.45 -10.95
N ILE A 217 -0.94 -8.27 -11.21
CA ILE A 217 -1.34 -7.81 -12.55
C ILE A 217 -0.94 -6.34 -12.81
N PRO A 218 0.33 -5.94 -12.57
CA PRO A 218 0.73 -4.53 -12.68
C PRO A 218 0.49 -3.92 -14.06
N ASP A 219 0.69 -4.66 -15.15
CA ASP A 219 0.49 -4.16 -16.52
C ASP A 219 -0.97 -3.76 -16.79
N ARG A 220 -1.93 -4.55 -16.30
CA ARG A 220 -3.36 -4.23 -16.44
C ARG A 220 -3.71 -3.00 -15.62
N LEU A 221 -3.33 -2.97 -14.35
CA LEU A 221 -3.58 -1.84 -13.45
C LEU A 221 -2.87 -0.56 -13.89
N GLY A 222 -1.71 -0.67 -14.49
CA GLY A 222 -1.00 0.47 -15.06
C GLY A 222 -1.78 1.20 -16.15
N LYS A 223 -2.49 0.47 -17.01
CA LYS A 223 -3.41 1.05 -18.00
C LYS A 223 -4.59 1.75 -17.33
N VAL A 224 -5.24 1.07 -16.38
CA VAL A 224 -6.36 1.66 -15.62
C VAL A 224 -5.94 2.92 -14.90
N ALA A 225 -4.79 2.90 -14.20
CA ALA A 225 -4.29 4.04 -13.46
C ALA A 225 -3.89 5.24 -14.36
N ARG A 226 -3.47 4.98 -15.60
CA ARG A 226 -3.10 6.04 -16.55
C ARG A 226 -4.26 6.58 -17.36
N GLU A 227 -5.18 5.73 -17.77
CA GLU A 227 -6.20 6.03 -18.78
C GLU A 227 -7.61 6.14 -18.19
N GLY A 228 -7.83 5.63 -16.97
CA GLY A 228 -9.17 5.59 -16.36
C GLY A 228 -10.12 4.62 -17.05
N LEU A 229 -9.59 3.67 -17.84
CA LEU A 229 -10.39 2.66 -18.52
C LEU A 229 -10.65 1.48 -17.61
N ASP A 230 -11.90 0.98 -17.64
CA ASP A 230 -12.27 -0.19 -16.86
C ASP A 230 -11.62 -1.46 -17.41
N ASP A 231 -11.28 -2.40 -16.51
CA ASP A 231 -10.79 -3.73 -16.85
C ASP A 231 -11.66 -4.80 -16.18
N ALA A 232 -12.32 -5.62 -17.00
CA ALA A 232 -13.31 -6.59 -16.54
C ALA A 232 -12.74 -7.68 -15.61
N ALA A 233 -11.41 -7.90 -15.60
CA ALA A 233 -10.80 -8.88 -14.71
C ALA A 233 -10.60 -8.37 -13.27
N ILE A 234 -10.60 -7.06 -13.04
CA ILE A 234 -10.26 -6.49 -11.73
C ILE A 234 -11.26 -6.91 -10.67
N SER A 235 -12.57 -6.69 -10.89
CA SER A 235 -13.59 -7.02 -9.90
C SER A 235 -13.60 -8.51 -9.53
N PRO A 236 -13.59 -9.47 -10.47
CA PRO A 236 -13.47 -10.88 -10.14
C PRO A 236 -12.20 -11.24 -9.36
N LEU A 237 -11.04 -10.61 -9.67
CA LEU A 237 -9.80 -10.84 -8.95
C LEU A 237 -9.88 -10.32 -7.50
N VAL A 238 -10.39 -9.09 -7.31
CA VAL A 238 -10.62 -8.54 -5.97
C VAL A 238 -11.52 -9.45 -5.15
N GLU A 239 -12.62 -9.93 -5.74
CA GLU A 239 -13.55 -10.84 -5.07
C GLU A 239 -12.91 -12.17 -4.71
N ALA A 240 -12.11 -12.77 -5.62
CA ALA A 240 -11.39 -14.02 -5.34
C ALA A 240 -10.43 -13.86 -4.16
N ILE A 241 -9.65 -12.77 -4.12
CA ILE A 241 -8.74 -12.46 -3.02
C ILE A 241 -9.50 -12.22 -1.71
N ARG A 242 -10.60 -11.45 -1.74
CA ARG A 242 -11.34 -11.04 -0.54
C ARG A 242 -12.19 -12.15 0.11
N ARG A 243 -12.35 -13.29 -0.55
CA ARG A 243 -12.92 -14.50 0.08
C ARG A 243 -12.03 -15.06 1.20
N HIS A 244 -10.79 -14.59 1.29
CA HIS A 244 -9.78 -15.01 2.25
C HIS A 244 -9.20 -13.77 2.97
N PRO A 245 -8.45 -13.95 4.06
CA PRO A 245 -7.62 -12.87 4.61
C PRO A 245 -6.67 -12.35 3.53
N VAL A 246 -6.74 -11.04 3.24
CA VAL A 246 -6.15 -10.43 2.02
C VAL A 246 -4.64 -10.66 1.92
N ILE A 247 -3.89 -10.49 3.02
CA ILE A 247 -2.43 -10.58 2.97
C ILE A 247 -1.97 -12.01 2.64
N PRO A 248 -2.44 -13.07 3.35
CA PRO A 248 -2.14 -14.45 2.96
C PRO A 248 -2.62 -14.81 1.56
N ALA A 249 -3.78 -14.28 1.12
CA ALA A 249 -4.31 -14.54 -0.21
C ALA A 249 -3.41 -13.95 -1.32
N VAL A 250 -2.93 -12.72 -1.17
CA VAL A 250 -1.98 -12.13 -2.14
C VAL A 250 -0.69 -12.93 -2.20
N LYS A 251 -0.16 -13.39 -1.08
CA LYS A 251 1.05 -14.23 -1.06
C LYS A 251 0.82 -15.63 -1.65
N ALA A 252 -0.33 -16.24 -1.40
CA ALA A 252 -0.71 -17.51 -2.04
C ALA A 252 -0.86 -17.35 -3.56
N ALA A 253 -1.46 -16.24 -4.01
CA ALA A 253 -1.56 -15.89 -5.43
C ALA A 253 -0.17 -15.69 -6.06
N LEU A 254 0.75 -14.98 -5.38
CA LEU A 254 2.14 -14.85 -5.83
C LEU A 254 2.85 -16.22 -5.94
N ALA A 255 2.67 -17.09 -4.93
CA ALA A 255 3.25 -18.42 -4.94
C ALA A 255 2.75 -19.25 -6.14
N HIS A 256 1.45 -19.14 -6.46
CA HIS A 256 0.83 -19.81 -7.61
C HIS A 256 1.37 -19.25 -8.94
N LEU A 257 1.25 -17.93 -9.15
CA LEU A 257 1.61 -17.30 -10.42
C LEU A 257 3.11 -17.36 -10.73
N LYS A 258 3.95 -17.24 -9.70
CA LYS A 258 5.42 -17.33 -9.84
C LYS A 258 5.94 -18.77 -9.78
N ARG A 259 5.07 -19.77 -9.50
CA ARG A 259 5.44 -21.17 -9.26
C ARG A 259 6.57 -21.34 -8.23
N ASP A 260 6.48 -20.53 -7.16
CA ASP A 260 7.46 -20.49 -6.08
C ASP A 260 6.75 -20.49 -4.71
N ALA A 261 6.73 -21.66 -4.06
CA ALA A 261 6.08 -21.86 -2.78
C ALA A 261 6.66 -20.99 -1.65
N GLY A 262 7.88 -20.48 -1.80
CA GLY A 262 8.50 -19.56 -0.85
C GLY A 262 7.70 -18.28 -0.62
N TRP A 263 6.91 -17.85 -1.60
CA TRP A 263 6.03 -16.70 -1.47
C TRP A 263 4.88 -16.89 -0.48
N ALA A 264 4.47 -18.12 -0.20
CA ALA A 264 3.40 -18.39 0.76
C ALA A 264 3.82 -18.20 2.23
N ARG A 265 5.12 -18.04 2.53
CA ARG A 265 5.59 -17.85 3.90
C ARG A 265 5.11 -16.53 4.47
N MET A 266 4.66 -16.57 5.71
CA MET A 266 4.13 -15.41 6.45
C MET A 266 5.01 -15.11 7.66
N ARG A 267 5.00 -13.86 8.10
CA ARG A 267 5.55 -13.51 9.40
C ARG A 267 4.44 -13.54 10.46
N ALA A 268 4.74 -14.17 11.60
CA ALA A 268 3.81 -14.18 12.72
C ALA A 268 3.42 -12.74 13.13
N PRO A 269 2.17 -12.49 13.53
CA PRO A 269 1.11 -13.45 13.86
C PRO A 269 0.30 -13.95 12.65
N LEU A 270 0.62 -13.52 11.44
CA LEU A 270 -0.07 -13.99 10.25
C LEU A 270 0.33 -15.44 9.91
N VAL A 271 -0.62 -16.16 9.30
CA VAL A 271 -0.43 -17.54 8.85
C VAL A 271 -0.76 -17.68 7.38
N ALA A 272 -0.10 -18.61 6.69
CA ALA A 272 -0.38 -18.90 5.30
C ALA A 272 -1.81 -19.43 5.11
N LEU A 273 -2.38 -19.26 3.92
CA LEU A 273 -3.66 -19.92 3.60
C LEU A 273 -3.52 -21.44 3.69
N PRO A 274 -4.58 -22.13 4.16
CA PRO A 274 -4.65 -23.58 4.04
C PRO A 274 -4.43 -24.04 2.60
N ALA A 275 -3.75 -25.17 2.41
CA ALA A 275 -3.38 -25.65 1.08
C ALA A 275 -4.59 -25.85 0.14
N ALA A 276 -5.76 -26.22 0.68
CA ALA A 276 -6.98 -26.36 -0.11
C ALA A 276 -7.46 -24.98 -0.64
N ASP A 277 -7.47 -23.97 0.22
CA ASP A 277 -7.88 -22.61 -0.13
C ASP A 277 -6.92 -21.98 -1.14
N ALA A 278 -5.61 -22.18 -0.95
CA ALA A 278 -4.58 -21.71 -1.87
C ALA A 278 -4.75 -22.33 -3.28
N ARG A 279 -5.08 -23.63 -3.38
CA ARG A 279 -5.38 -24.30 -4.68
C ARG A 279 -6.65 -23.75 -5.30
N THR A 280 -7.72 -23.56 -4.52
CA THR A 280 -8.99 -22.98 -5.00
C THR A 280 -8.78 -21.57 -5.54
N LEU A 281 -8.02 -20.76 -4.81
CA LEU A 281 -7.65 -19.42 -5.25
C LEU A 281 -6.83 -19.44 -6.54
N GLY A 282 -5.81 -20.32 -6.63
CA GLY A 282 -5.00 -20.50 -7.85
C GLY A 282 -5.85 -20.84 -9.07
N ALA A 283 -6.76 -21.79 -8.95
CA ALA A 283 -7.67 -22.16 -10.05
C ALA A 283 -8.59 -20.98 -10.45
N ALA A 284 -9.08 -20.20 -9.50
CA ALA A 284 -9.88 -19.01 -9.79
C ALA A 284 -9.05 -17.94 -10.54
N LEU A 285 -7.79 -17.73 -10.15
CA LEU A 285 -6.89 -16.81 -10.84
C LEU A 285 -6.63 -17.24 -12.29
N ASP A 286 -6.37 -18.54 -12.51
CA ASP A 286 -6.16 -19.08 -13.86
C ASP A 286 -7.39 -18.85 -14.75
N ALA A 287 -8.59 -19.12 -14.22
CA ALA A 287 -9.83 -18.92 -14.96
C ALA A 287 -10.11 -17.44 -15.31
N ILE A 288 -9.74 -16.52 -14.43
CA ILE A 288 -9.95 -15.07 -14.64
C ILE A 288 -8.89 -14.49 -15.61
N LEU A 289 -7.63 -14.90 -15.44
CA LEU A 289 -6.51 -14.33 -16.19
C LEU A 289 -6.34 -14.97 -17.57
N HIS A 290 -6.73 -16.23 -17.71
CA HIS A 290 -6.61 -17.03 -18.94
C HIS A 290 -7.94 -17.70 -19.30
N PRO A 291 -9.01 -16.91 -19.56
CA PRO A 291 -10.31 -17.51 -19.90
C PRO A 291 -10.18 -18.39 -21.14
N ILE A 292 -10.68 -19.63 -21.04
CA ILE A 292 -10.78 -20.51 -22.19
C ILE A 292 -11.77 -19.87 -23.17
N PRO A 293 -11.40 -19.63 -24.43
CA PRO A 293 -12.35 -19.12 -25.41
C PRO A 293 -13.56 -20.07 -25.53
N ALA A 294 -14.76 -19.50 -25.51
CA ALA A 294 -16.01 -20.26 -25.68
C ALA A 294 -16.11 -20.84 -27.07
#